data_d035769379920ff32368121f8f3aaf34
#
_entry.id   d035769379920ff32368121f8f3aaf34
#
_cell.length_a   1.000
_cell.length_b   1.000
_cell.length_c   1.000
_cell.angle_alpha   90.00
_cell.angle_beta   90.00
_cell.angle_gamma   90.00
#
_symmetry.space_group_name_H-M   'P 1'
#
loop_
_entity.id
_entity.type
_entity.pdbx_description
1 polymer ?
#
loop_
_entity_poly.entity_id
_entity_poly.type
_entity_poly.pdbx_seq_one_letter_code
_entity_poly.pdbx_strand_id
1 'polypeptide(L)'
;PNNTINVLYEDEGGVMWIGTYKKSVAYYDEGIFKFGINHLGDINCLEESNDGSLWLGTNDAGLIRWNPRTDEKKLYAYSPGGNSIASNVIVSLLQAKDGKLWIGTFWEGLDCFDGNRFVHYRNRPGDDNSLANNNVWSLAEDKNGNIWIGTLGGGLQCLNPGTGEFTTYKISNSGIISNHIASLCMSRDNRLIIGTSSTGVSIMDLTTRKITNLVGNQSGSIRFSNQSINQVYEDSRGLIWVGTREGLNLYNPKNDHLQVVPLSRNDSRVFITGIVEDDNKNMWVTTANGVVNVIPSIDTKNGDYTFNYYRYDDKDGLQGCEFNQRSIKRLSSGEIAMGGMYGLNTFRPENIKYNRTLPKVMFTGFQLFNEEVEVGKEYGGRVLLRESLNKAREVKLDYKQNVFTVLFASDNYVLPEKTQYLYKLEGFNEDWMTGAADMHRVTYTNLAPGTYTLKVKAINSDGFAGTEESSLKIVILPPFWMTPWAYVLYAMLLIGTLLLARNAVLRRERNKFRIQQMEREAERNEEVNQMKFRFFTNVSHELRTPLTLIISPLEGMMKETHDERKLDQLKLMHRNALRLLNLCLLYTSDAADERSSVD
;
A
#
# COMPACT_ATOMS: atom_id res chain seq x y z
N PRO A 1 5.48 -19.35 35.04
CA PRO A 1 4.59 -18.89 36.12
C PRO A 1 4.87 -19.61 37.41
N ASN A 2 4.46 -19.01 38.55
CA ASN A 2 4.57 -19.64 39.85
C ASN A 2 3.30 -20.50 40.09
N ASN A 3 3.47 -21.68 40.68
CA ASN A 3 2.35 -22.60 40.95
C ASN A 3 1.47 -22.15 42.16
N THR A 4 1.83 -21.06 42.85
CA THR A 4 1.01 -20.52 43.94
C THR A 4 0.10 -19.43 43.41
N ILE A 5 -1.18 -19.72 43.34
CA ILE A 5 -2.24 -18.79 42.89
C ILE A 5 -2.78 -18.06 44.12
N ASN A 6 -2.83 -16.73 44.07
CA ASN A 6 -3.35 -15.88 45.13
C ASN A 6 -4.79 -15.39 44.85
N VAL A 7 -5.12 -15.16 43.60
CA VAL A 7 -6.43 -14.62 43.22
C VAL A 7 -6.83 -15.11 41.84
N LEU A 8 -8.11 -15.40 41.68
CA LEU A 8 -8.78 -15.63 40.38
C LEU A 8 -9.85 -14.57 40.23
N TYR A 9 -9.94 -14.00 39.04
CA TYR A 9 -10.95 -13.02 38.68
C TYR A 9 -11.39 -13.27 37.24
N GLU A 10 -12.69 -13.37 37.03
CA GLU A 10 -13.28 -13.44 35.70
C GLU A 10 -13.82 -12.05 35.33
N ASP A 11 -13.41 -11.53 34.17
CA ASP A 11 -13.88 -10.25 33.68
C ASP A 11 -15.23 -10.38 32.92
N GLU A 12 -15.79 -9.25 32.53
CA GLU A 12 -17.08 -9.20 31.79
C GLU A 12 -16.99 -9.89 30.41
N GLY A 13 -15.79 -10.07 29.86
CA GLY A 13 -15.52 -10.79 28.61
C GLY A 13 -15.40 -12.30 28.77
N GLY A 14 -15.44 -12.83 30.02
CA GLY A 14 -15.24 -14.25 30.33
C GLY A 14 -13.77 -14.67 30.44
N VAL A 15 -12.82 -13.72 30.40
CA VAL A 15 -11.40 -13.99 30.56
C VAL A 15 -11.08 -14.17 32.05
N MET A 16 -10.49 -15.32 32.39
CA MET A 16 -10.05 -15.60 33.76
C MET A 16 -8.65 -15.06 33.99
N TRP A 17 -8.51 -14.11 34.90
CA TRP A 17 -7.27 -13.52 35.35
C TRP A 17 -6.73 -14.27 36.58
N ILE A 18 -5.46 -14.65 36.51
CA ILE A 18 -4.80 -15.50 37.52
C ILE A 18 -3.64 -14.72 38.11
N GLY A 19 -3.81 -14.19 39.31
CA GLY A 19 -2.74 -13.53 40.04
C GLY A 19 -1.87 -14.56 40.78
N THR A 20 -0.58 -14.60 40.46
CA THR A 20 0.40 -15.51 41.10
C THR A 20 1.21 -14.81 42.16
N TYR A 21 1.70 -15.58 43.16
CA TYR A 21 2.51 -15.02 44.26
C TYR A 21 3.83 -14.48 43.74
N LYS A 22 4.03 -13.17 43.91
CA LYS A 22 5.28 -12.43 43.66
C LYS A 22 5.87 -12.51 42.24
N LYS A 23 5.13 -12.96 41.20
CA LYS A 23 5.75 -13.07 39.85
C LYS A 23 4.99 -12.38 38.73
N SER A 24 3.72 -12.69 38.51
CA SER A 24 3.01 -12.17 37.34
C SER A 24 1.51 -12.39 37.47
N VAL A 25 0.78 -11.74 36.54
CA VAL A 25 -0.62 -12.07 36.23
C VAL A 25 -0.60 -12.90 34.97
N ALA A 26 -1.30 -14.03 34.98
CA ALA A 26 -1.60 -14.81 33.79
C ALA A 26 -3.09 -14.66 33.47
N TYR A 27 -3.48 -14.96 32.25
CA TYR A 27 -4.88 -15.02 31.88
C TYR A 27 -5.17 -16.33 31.15
N TYR A 28 -6.43 -16.75 31.21
CA TYR A 28 -6.94 -17.92 30.53
C TYR A 28 -8.28 -17.57 29.89
N ASP A 29 -8.43 -17.93 28.62
CA ASP A 29 -9.66 -17.85 27.86
C ASP A 29 -9.88 -19.18 27.11
N GLU A 30 -11.04 -19.78 27.23
CA GLU A 30 -11.36 -21.07 26.58
C GLU A 30 -11.33 -20.99 25.04
N GLY A 31 -11.50 -19.80 24.46
CA GLY A 31 -11.51 -19.58 23.03
C GLY A 31 -10.12 -19.39 22.39
N ILE A 32 -9.04 -19.33 23.20
CA ILE A 32 -7.67 -19.14 22.67
C ILE A 32 -7.23 -20.36 21.87
N PHE A 33 -7.38 -21.57 22.44
CA PHE A 33 -6.97 -22.79 21.76
C PHE A 33 -8.16 -23.41 21.02
N LYS A 34 -8.28 -23.09 19.74
CA LYS A 34 -9.37 -23.53 18.86
C LYS A 34 -9.13 -24.93 18.30
N PHE A 35 -7.88 -25.40 18.31
CA PHE A 35 -7.45 -26.64 17.68
C PHE A 35 -6.77 -27.56 18.69
N GLY A 36 -7.18 -28.82 18.73
CA GLY A 36 -6.48 -29.86 19.47
C GLY A 36 -5.16 -30.23 18.80
N ILE A 37 -4.10 -30.46 19.56
CA ILE A 37 -2.78 -30.86 19.04
C ILE A 37 -2.46 -32.28 19.48
N ASN A 38 -2.03 -33.11 18.54
CA ASN A 38 -1.52 -34.45 18.78
C ASN A 38 -0.10 -34.54 18.19
N HIS A 39 0.91 -34.69 19.05
CA HIS A 39 2.30 -34.79 18.65
C HIS A 39 2.62 -36.19 18.12
N LEU A 40 2.46 -36.39 16.82
CA LEU A 40 2.58 -37.68 16.12
C LEU A 40 3.71 -37.68 15.07
N GLY A 41 4.60 -36.69 15.08
CA GLY A 41 5.66 -36.54 14.09
C GLY A 41 5.21 -35.78 12.84
N ASP A 42 5.99 -35.83 11.79
CA ASP A 42 5.72 -35.16 10.50
C ASP A 42 4.72 -35.98 9.68
N ILE A 43 3.46 -35.48 9.60
CA ILE A 43 2.34 -36.18 8.95
C ILE A 43 2.11 -35.65 7.54
N ASN A 44 2.54 -36.43 6.54
CA ASN A 44 2.40 -36.11 5.12
C ASN A 44 0.99 -36.32 4.55
N CYS A 45 0.30 -37.33 5.01
CA CYS A 45 -1.04 -37.68 4.52
C CYS A 45 -1.81 -38.42 5.60
N LEU A 46 -3.14 -38.39 5.52
CA LEU A 46 -4.01 -39.06 6.50
C LEU A 46 -5.25 -39.63 5.81
N GLU A 47 -5.76 -40.74 6.37
CA GLU A 47 -6.96 -41.41 5.91
C GLU A 47 -7.74 -42.01 7.08
N GLU A 48 -9.07 -42.00 7.03
CA GLU A 48 -9.89 -42.60 8.07
C GLU A 48 -10.17 -44.05 7.74
N SER A 49 -9.93 -44.92 8.69
CA SER A 49 -10.30 -46.35 8.61
C SER A 49 -11.79 -46.56 8.94
N ASN A 50 -12.36 -47.68 8.48
CA ASN A 50 -13.75 -48.00 8.71
C ASN A 50 -14.16 -48.14 10.19
N ASP A 51 -13.20 -48.32 11.09
CA ASP A 51 -13.42 -48.41 12.54
C ASP A 51 -13.25 -47.05 13.28
N GLY A 52 -13.01 -45.98 12.52
CA GLY A 52 -12.75 -44.62 13.05
C GLY A 52 -11.32 -44.38 13.54
N SER A 53 -10.41 -45.37 13.37
CA SER A 53 -8.98 -45.11 13.54
C SER A 53 -8.46 -44.28 12.38
N LEU A 54 -7.35 -43.56 12.59
CA LEU A 54 -6.67 -42.82 11.52
C LEU A 54 -5.42 -43.54 11.06
N TRP A 55 -5.25 -43.67 9.76
CA TRP A 55 -4.02 -44.00 9.10
C TRP A 55 -3.24 -42.72 8.81
N LEU A 56 -2.02 -42.63 9.31
CA LEU A 56 -1.17 -41.44 9.19
C LEU A 56 0.11 -41.86 8.47
N GLY A 57 0.31 -41.34 7.27
CA GLY A 57 1.54 -41.50 6.52
C GLY A 57 2.54 -40.43 6.93
N THR A 58 3.74 -40.83 7.32
CA THR A 58 4.78 -39.91 7.80
C THR A 58 5.87 -39.70 6.77
N ASN A 59 6.71 -38.70 7.00
CA ASN A 59 7.83 -38.37 6.12
C ASN A 59 9.11 -39.19 6.41
N ASP A 60 9.16 -39.91 7.54
CA ASP A 60 10.37 -40.60 7.98
C ASP A 60 10.15 -41.90 8.78
N ALA A 61 9.01 -42.00 9.48
CA ALA A 61 8.74 -43.09 10.39
C ALA A 61 7.92 -44.24 9.78
N GLY A 62 7.30 -44.05 8.62
CA GLY A 62 6.42 -45.03 7.99
C GLY A 62 4.93 -44.72 8.22
N LEU A 63 4.13 -45.78 8.42
CA LEU A 63 2.67 -45.70 8.57
C LEU A 63 2.29 -45.90 10.02
N ILE A 64 1.53 -44.96 10.57
CA ILE A 64 0.97 -45.02 11.92
C ILE A 64 -0.52 -45.30 11.81
N ARG A 65 -1.04 -46.30 12.50
CA ARG A 65 -2.47 -46.41 12.81
C ARG A 65 -2.72 -45.89 14.19
N TRP A 66 -3.52 -44.85 14.32
CA TRP A 66 -3.83 -44.21 15.59
C TRP A 66 -5.35 -44.20 15.85
N ASN A 67 -5.71 -44.66 17.03
CA ASN A 67 -7.11 -44.55 17.51
C ASN A 67 -7.26 -43.32 18.41
N PRO A 68 -7.93 -42.24 18.00
CA PRO A 68 -8.08 -41.03 18.79
C PRO A 68 -8.83 -41.22 20.10
N ARG A 69 -9.67 -42.28 20.21
CA ARG A 69 -10.49 -42.52 21.41
C ARG A 69 -9.73 -43.24 22.52
N THR A 70 -8.82 -44.15 22.15
CA THR A 70 -8.05 -44.98 23.10
C THR A 70 -6.59 -44.48 23.21
N ASP A 71 -6.15 -43.60 22.34
CA ASP A 71 -4.76 -43.18 22.10
C ASP A 71 -3.80 -44.33 21.74
N GLU A 72 -4.38 -45.45 21.30
CA GLU A 72 -3.57 -46.58 20.86
C GLU A 72 -2.91 -46.28 19.52
N LYS A 73 -1.58 -46.54 19.46
CA LYS A 73 -0.73 -46.29 18.29
C LYS A 73 -0.04 -47.57 17.85
N LYS A 74 -0.14 -47.89 16.56
CA LYS A 74 0.59 -48.99 15.95
C LYS A 74 1.41 -48.47 14.78
N LEU A 75 2.72 -48.68 14.85
CA LEU A 75 3.66 -48.28 13.82
C LEU A 75 3.94 -49.45 12.87
N TYR A 76 3.89 -49.18 11.57
CA TYR A 76 4.33 -50.06 10.50
C TYR A 76 5.50 -49.37 9.82
N ALA A 77 6.71 -49.85 10.06
CA ALA A 77 7.94 -49.34 9.46
C ALA A 77 8.49 -50.30 8.40
N TYR A 78 9.28 -49.77 7.47
CA TYR A 78 9.99 -50.57 6.49
C TYR A 78 10.97 -51.53 7.18
N SER A 79 10.94 -52.80 6.78
CA SER A 79 11.87 -53.84 7.24
C SER A 79 12.31 -54.73 6.05
N PRO A 80 13.63 -54.78 5.72
CA PRO A 80 14.11 -55.56 4.61
C PRO A 80 13.75 -57.03 4.73
N GLY A 81 13.12 -57.63 3.70
CA GLY A 81 12.74 -59.04 3.64
C GLY A 81 11.56 -59.43 4.52
N GLY A 82 10.93 -58.46 5.22
CA GLY A 82 9.74 -58.67 6.06
C GLY A 82 8.42 -58.39 5.31
N ASN A 83 7.31 -58.76 5.94
CA ASN A 83 5.98 -58.30 5.54
C ASN A 83 5.76 -56.89 6.07
N SER A 84 6.30 -55.88 5.37
CA SER A 84 6.29 -54.47 5.80
C SER A 84 5.98 -53.57 4.62
N ILE A 85 5.74 -52.27 4.88
CA ILE A 85 5.66 -51.25 3.84
C ILE A 85 6.97 -51.15 3.04
N ALA A 86 6.90 -50.67 1.79
CA ALA A 86 8.06 -50.53 0.90
C ALA A 86 8.98 -49.37 1.25
N SER A 87 8.46 -48.33 1.92
CA SER A 87 9.18 -47.10 2.30
C SER A 87 8.63 -46.47 3.58
N ASN A 88 9.49 -45.84 4.36
CA ASN A 88 9.07 -45.00 5.49
C ASN A 88 8.56 -43.61 5.06
N VAL A 89 8.73 -43.22 3.80
CA VAL A 89 8.23 -41.96 3.26
C VAL A 89 6.92 -42.20 2.52
N ILE A 90 5.82 -41.89 3.17
CA ILE A 90 4.47 -42.09 2.63
C ILE A 90 3.89 -40.76 2.21
N VAL A 91 3.38 -40.64 0.98
CA VAL A 91 2.91 -39.39 0.40
C VAL A 91 1.43 -39.38 0.03
N SER A 92 0.82 -40.57 -0.06
CA SER A 92 -0.64 -40.68 -0.29
C SER A 92 -1.22 -41.93 0.34
N LEU A 93 -2.46 -41.84 0.83
CA LEU A 93 -3.22 -42.94 1.39
C LEU A 93 -4.63 -42.96 0.79
N LEU A 94 -5.21 -44.13 0.67
CA LEU A 94 -6.58 -44.34 0.24
C LEU A 94 -7.14 -45.60 0.93
N GLN A 95 -8.16 -45.42 1.78
CA GLN A 95 -8.96 -46.50 2.32
C GLN A 95 -10.01 -46.89 1.26
N ALA A 96 -9.83 -48.02 0.59
CA ALA A 96 -10.76 -48.49 -0.42
C ALA A 96 -12.02 -49.09 0.21
N LYS A 97 -13.11 -49.10 -0.56
CA LYS A 97 -14.42 -49.63 -0.10
C LYS A 97 -14.38 -51.13 0.21
N ASP A 98 -13.47 -51.88 -0.41
CA ASP A 98 -13.24 -53.32 -0.12
C ASP A 98 -12.49 -53.56 1.20
N GLY A 99 -12.14 -52.48 1.93
CA GLY A 99 -11.46 -52.54 3.22
C GLY A 99 -9.93 -52.51 3.13
N LYS A 100 -9.34 -52.56 1.93
CA LYS A 100 -7.90 -52.50 1.77
C LYS A 100 -7.39 -51.05 1.86
N LEU A 101 -6.19 -50.87 2.40
CA LEU A 101 -5.48 -49.61 2.41
C LEU A 101 -4.43 -49.57 1.29
N TRP A 102 -4.56 -48.59 0.41
CA TRP A 102 -3.59 -48.31 -0.63
C TRP A 102 -2.64 -47.22 -0.15
N ILE A 103 -1.32 -47.43 -0.33
CA ILE A 103 -0.26 -46.62 0.26
C ILE A 103 0.69 -46.18 -0.85
N GLY A 104 0.65 -44.93 -1.24
CA GLY A 104 1.59 -44.36 -2.19
C GLY A 104 2.86 -43.90 -1.49
N THR A 105 4.00 -44.32 -2.01
CA THR A 105 5.31 -43.98 -1.45
C THR A 105 6.08 -43.03 -2.35
N PHE A 106 7.05 -42.35 -1.76
CA PHE A 106 8.04 -41.58 -2.50
C PHE A 106 9.18 -42.53 -2.94
N TRP A 107 9.33 -42.77 -4.22
CA TRP A 107 10.35 -43.64 -4.89
C TRP A 107 10.17 -45.17 -4.84
N GLU A 108 9.36 -45.74 -3.96
CA GLU A 108 9.25 -47.20 -3.81
C GLU A 108 7.95 -47.80 -4.35
N GLY A 109 7.11 -47.00 -5.03
CA GLY A 109 5.89 -47.45 -5.69
C GLY A 109 4.64 -47.39 -4.84
N LEU A 110 3.73 -48.35 -5.06
CA LEU A 110 2.42 -48.45 -4.44
C LEU A 110 2.33 -49.76 -3.65
N ASP A 111 1.90 -49.65 -2.39
CA ASP A 111 1.60 -50.80 -1.55
C ASP A 111 0.07 -50.94 -1.37
N CYS A 112 -0.38 -52.20 -1.24
CA CYS A 112 -1.73 -52.54 -0.84
C CYS A 112 -1.67 -53.38 0.43
N PHE A 113 -2.34 -52.92 1.50
CA PHE A 113 -2.42 -53.61 2.78
C PHE A 113 -3.86 -54.12 3.00
N ASP A 114 -4.00 -55.43 3.20
CA ASP A 114 -5.28 -56.14 3.42
C ASP A 114 -5.62 -56.32 4.90
N GLY A 115 -4.87 -55.73 5.82
CA GLY A 115 -4.95 -55.92 7.26
C GLY A 115 -3.90 -56.89 7.82
N ASN A 116 -3.38 -57.80 7.00
CA ASN A 116 -2.42 -58.81 7.39
C ASN A 116 -1.14 -58.78 6.53
N ARG A 117 -1.27 -58.56 5.24
CA ARG A 117 -0.17 -58.63 4.28
C ARG A 117 -0.05 -57.39 3.44
N PHE A 118 1.20 -57.01 3.12
CA PHE A 118 1.54 -55.97 2.15
C PHE A 118 1.82 -56.58 0.79
N VAL A 119 1.20 -56.05 -0.27
CA VAL A 119 1.48 -56.38 -1.68
C VAL A 119 2.08 -55.14 -2.35
N HIS A 120 3.22 -55.33 -3.05
CA HIS A 120 3.98 -54.22 -3.64
C HIS A 120 3.82 -54.16 -5.14
N TYR A 121 3.49 -52.98 -5.67
CA TYR A 121 3.45 -52.67 -7.10
C TYR A 121 4.55 -51.68 -7.41
N ARG A 122 5.44 -52.05 -8.34
CA ARG A 122 6.58 -51.22 -8.73
C ARG A 122 6.66 -51.09 -10.25
N ASN A 123 7.34 -50.04 -10.70
CA ASN A 123 7.68 -49.89 -12.10
C ASN A 123 8.65 -51.01 -12.54
N ARG A 124 8.28 -51.67 -13.63
CA ARG A 124 9.13 -52.66 -14.34
C ARG A 124 9.38 -52.11 -15.74
N PRO A 125 10.58 -51.58 -16.05
CA PRO A 125 10.87 -51.02 -17.36
C PRO A 125 10.57 -52.03 -18.50
N GLY A 126 9.77 -51.59 -19.48
CA GLY A 126 9.35 -52.43 -20.62
C GLY A 126 8.13 -53.30 -20.38
N ASP A 127 7.51 -53.24 -19.20
CA ASP A 127 6.27 -53.94 -18.89
C ASP A 127 5.13 -52.92 -18.71
N ASP A 128 4.30 -52.75 -19.74
CA ASP A 128 3.14 -51.83 -19.72
C ASP A 128 2.08 -52.20 -18.67
N ASN A 129 2.08 -53.47 -18.19
CA ASN A 129 1.22 -53.93 -17.10
C ASN A 129 1.89 -53.83 -15.73
N SER A 130 2.65 -52.77 -15.53
CA SER A 130 3.27 -52.43 -14.27
C SER A 130 3.04 -50.96 -13.92
N LEU A 131 3.43 -50.54 -12.72
CA LEU A 131 3.36 -49.12 -12.34
C LEU A 131 4.23 -48.26 -13.27
N ALA A 132 3.70 -47.16 -13.80
CA ALA A 132 4.40 -46.33 -14.78
C ALA A 132 5.54 -45.50 -14.18
N ASN A 133 5.47 -45.21 -12.87
CA ASN A 133 6.50 -44.50 -12.11
C ASN A 133 6.33 -44.80 -10.62
N ASN A 134 7.44 -44.97 -9.91
CA ASN A 134 7.43 -45.31 -8.48
C ASN A 134 7.08 -44.13 -7.55
N ASN A 135 7.00 -42.91 -8.06
CA ASN A 135 6.52 -41.75 -7.29
C ASN A 135 4.98 -41.67 -7.33
N VAL A 136 4.32 -42.32 -6.39
CA VAL A 136 2.86 -42.37 -6.30
C VAL A 136 2.37 -41.22 -5.43
N TRP A 137 1.91 -40.15 -6.08
CA TRP A 137 1.65 -38.88 -5.41
C TRP A 137 0.18 -38.70 -4.98
N SER A 138 -0.76 -39.28 -5.70
CA SER A 138 -2.19 -39.17 -5.37
C SER A 138 -2.97 -40.41 -5.78
N LEU A 139 -3.98 -40.77 -4.99
CA LEU A 139 -4.81 -41.94 -5.17
C LEU A 139 -6.30 -41.55 -5.14
N ALA A 140 -7.12 -42.24 -5.93
CA ALA A 140 -8.59 -42.11 -5.86
C ALA A 140 -9.23 -43.45 -6.27
N GLU A 141 -10.42 -43.78 -5.72
CA GLU A 141 -11.20 -44.96 -6.08
C GLU A 141 -12.45 -44.56 -6.88
N ASP A 142 -12.72 -45.23 -7.99
CA ASP A 142 -13.94 -45.02 -8.75
C ASP A 142 -15.13 -45.87 -8.24
N LYS A 143 -16.31 -45.68 -8.86
CA LYS A 143 -17.52 -46.43 -8.48
C LYS A 143 -17.42 -47.93 -8.70
N ASN A 144 -16.53 -48.37 -9.58
CA ASN A 144 -16.30 -49.77 -9.93
C ASN A 144 -15.23 -50.44 -9.06
N GLY A 145 -14.62 -49.70 -8.12
CA GLY A 145 -13.51 -50.16 -7.29
C GLY A 145 -12.15 -50.13 -7.97
N ASN A 146 -12.02 -49.51 -9.14
CA ASN A 146 -10.69 -49.30 -9.75
C ASN A 146 -9.93 -48.20 -8.99
N ILE A 147 -8.63 -48.39 -8.86
CA ILE A 147 -7.73 -47.46 -8.20
C ILE A 147 -7.05 -46.58 -9.26
N TRP A 148 -7.32 -45.27 -9.18
CA TRP A 148 -6.69 -44.25 -9.99
C TRP A 148 -5.43 -43.76 -9.30
N ILE A 149 -4.32 -43.77 -10.03
CA ILE A 149 -2.97 -43.54 -9.50
C ILE A 149 -2.37 -42.34 -10.24
N GLY A 150 -2.14 -41.27 -9.55
CA GLY A 150 -1.39 -40.11 -10.06
C GLY A 150 0.08 -40.20 -9.70
N THR A 151 0.95 -40.15 -10.70
CA THR A 151 2.40 -40.25 -10.50
C THR A 151 3.13 -38.98 -10.95
N LEU A 152 4.30 -38.72 -10.39
CA LEU A 152 5.18 -37.65 -10.85
C LEU A 152 6.08 -38.10 -11.98
N GLY A 153 5.59 -38.02 -13.23
CA GLY A 153 6.32 -38.31 -14.45
C GLY A 153 5.82 -39.53 -15.24
N GLY A 154 5.07 -40.45 -14.62
CA GLY A 154 4.48 -41.62 -15.31
C GLY A 154 3.09 -41.39 -15.89
N GLY A 155 2.47 -40.23 -15.62
CA GLY A 155 1.10 -39.91 -15.98
C GLY A 155 0.08 -40.42 -14.99
N LEU A 156 -1.14 -40.63 -15.47
CA LEU A 156 -2.27 -41.18 -14.73
C LEU A 156 -2.43 -42.66 -15.07
N GLN A 157 -2.65 -43.49 -14.07
CA GLN A 157 -2.95 -44.92 -14.27
C GLN A 157 -4.26 -45.32 -13.60
N CYS A 158 -4.94 -46.28 -14.19
CA CYS A 158 -6.07 -46.99 -13.62
C CYS A 158 -5.68 -48.45 -13.38
N LEU A 159 -5.68 -48.88 -12.14
CA LEU A 159 -5.48 -50.30 -11.76
C LEU A 159 -6.85 -50.91 -11.46
N ASN A 160 -7.11 -52.07 -12.09
CA ASN A 160 -8.19 -52.94 -11.68
C ASN A 160 -7.67 -53.93 -10.63
N PRO A 161 -8.04 -53.84 -9.35
CA PRO A 161 -7.52 -54.71 -8.31
C PRO A 161 -7.93 -56.20 -8.48
N GLY A 162 -9.03 -56.45 -9.19
CA GLY A 162 -9.55 -57.80 -9.43
C GLY A 162 -8.75 -58.57 -10.49
N THR A 163 -8.31 -57.91 -11.56
CA THR A 163 -7.51 -58.52 -12.64
C THR A 163 -6.02 -58.27 -12.51
N GLY A 164 -5.63 -57.22 -11.76
CA GLY A 164 -4.23 -56.77 -11.67
C GLY A 164 -3.75 -55.97 -12.90
N GLU A 165 -4.67 -55.56 -13.79
CA GLU A 165 -4.33 -54.88 -15.03
C GLU A 165 -4.21 -53.37 -14.82
N PHE A 166 -3.18 -52.77 -15.45
CA PHE A 166 -2.94 -51.31 -15.49
C PHE A 166 -3.33 -50.72 -16.86
N THR A 167 -4.09 -49.66 -16.83
CA THR A 167 -4.32 -48.80 -18.01
C THR A 167 -3.62 -47.45 -17.79
N THR A 168 -2.73 -47.05 -18.70
CA THR A 168 -1.92 -45.85 -18.55
C THR A 168 -2.36 -44.73 -19.48
N TYR A 169 -2.56 -43.53 -18.93
CA TYR A 169 -2.90 -42.30 -19.63
C TYR A 169 -1.73 -41.31 -19.52
N LYS A 170 -1.19 -40.93 -20.69
CA LYS A 170 -0.07 -39.96 -20.84
C LYS A 170 -0.43 -38.87 -21.83
N ILE A 171 0.34 -37.81 -21.87
CA ILE A 171 0.21 -36.77 -22.91
C ILE A 171 0.22 -37.40 -24.31
N SER A 172 1.03 -38.41 -24.53
CA SER A 172 1.21 -39.04 -25.84
C SER A 172 0.03 -39.90 -26.32
N ASN A 173 -0.88 -40.33 -25.44
CA ASN A 173 -1.92 -41.30 -25.77
C ASN A 173 -3.33 -40.99 -25.31
N SER A 174 -3.55 -39.91 -24.54
CA SER A 174 -4.85 -39.73 -23.88
C SER A 174 -5.42 -38.31 -23.90
N GLY A 175 -4.61 -37.30 -24.13
CA GLY A 175 -5.05 -35.90 -24.10
C GLY A 175 -5.03 -35.26 -22.71
N ILE A 176 -4.51 -35.92 -21.66
CA ILE A 176 -4.14 -35.21 -20.41
C ILE A 176 -3.04 -34.21 -20.68
N ILE A 177 -3.04 -33.08 -19.92
CA ILE A 177 -2.10 -31.99 -20.19
C ILE A 177 -0.70 -32.16 -19.58
N SER A 178 -0.53 -33.14 -18.67
CA SER A 178 0.76 -33.40 -18.01
C SER A 178 0.91 -34.83 -17.59
N ASN A 179 2.15 -35.35 -17.60
CA ASN A 179 2.50 -36.62 -16.98
C ASN A 179 2.84 -36.47 -15.47
N HIS A 180 2.87 -35.26 -14.94
CA HIS A 180 3.15 -34.99 -13.53
C HIS A 180 1.83 -34.70 -12.81
N ILE A 181 1.22 -35.72 -12.24
CA ILE A 181 -0.07 -35.65 -11.57
C ILE A 181 0.16 -35.39 -10.09
N ALA A 182 -0.35 -34.23 -9.61
CA ALA A 182 -0.15 -33.80 -8.24
C ALA A 182 -1.34 -34.14 -7.33
N SER A 183 -2.56 -34.12 -7.86
CA SER A 183 -3.77 -34.34 -7.06
C SER A 183 -4.87 -34.97 -7.91
N LEU A 184 -5.61 -35.90 -7.30
CA LEU A 184 -6.80 -36.52 -7.88
C LEU A 184 -8.01 -36.27 -6.95
N CYS A 185 -9.15 -35.99 -7.55
CA CYS A 185 -10.42 -35.91 -6.85
C CYS A 185 -11.52 -36.58 -7.67
N MET A 186 -12.19 -37.57 -7.06
CA MET A 186 -13.34 -38.23 -7.67
C MET A 186 -14.60 -37.37 -7.47
N SER A 187 -15.19 -36.98 -8.58
CA SER A 187 -16.43 -36.19 -8.57
C SER A 187 -17.65 -37.08 -8.34
N ARG A 188 -18.73 -36.50 -7.81
CA ARG A 188 -19.99 -37.18 -7.58
C ARG A 188 -20.71 -37.64 -8.85
N ASP A 189 -20.48 -36.93 -9.95
CA ASP A 189 -21.05 -37.24 -11.27
C ASP A 189 -20.16 -38.14 -12.14
N ASN A 190 -19.25 -38.91 -11.50
CA ASN A 190 -18.37 -39.91 -12.15
C ASN A 190 -17.32 -39.30 -13.07
N ARG A 191 -16.82 -38.10 -12.73
CA ARG A 191 -15.67 -37.46 -13.36
C ARG A 191 -14.45 -37.55 -12.45
N LEU A 192 -13.28 -37.71 -13.02
CA LEU A 192 -12.00 -37.60 -12.31
C LEU A 192 -11.38 -36.23 -12.59
N ILE A 193 -11.18 -35.47 -11.54
CA ILE A 193 -10.52 -34.17 -11.58
C ILE A 193 -9.05 -34.36 -11.30
N ILE A 194 -8.19 -33.94 -12.21
CA ILE A 194 -6.76 -34.24 -12.25
C ILE A 194 -5.99 -32.91 -12.17
N GLY A 195 -5.40 -32.61 -11.02
CA GLY A 195 -4.51 -31.47 -10.82
C GLY A 195 -3.08 -31.83 -11.22
N THR A 196 -2.43 -30.97 -11.98
CA THR A 196 -1.05 -31.19 -12.46
C THR A 196 -0.07 -30.24 -11.77
N SER A 197 1.19 -30.64 -11.68
CA SER A 197 2.21 -29.81 -10.99
C SER A 197 2.70 -28.58 -11.76
N SER A 198 2.24 -28.34 -13.01
CA SER A 198 2.79 -27.28 -13.84
C SER A 198 1.88 -26.71 -14.94
N THR A 199 0.74 -27.35 -15.24
CA THR A 199 -0.04 -27.03 -16.46
C THR A 199 -1.54 -26.83 -16.22
N GLY A 200 -2.01 -26.83 -14.98
CA GLY A 200 -3.43 -26.64 -14.65
C GLY A 200 -4.16 -27.94 -14.36
N VAL A 201 -5.44 -28.03 -14.75
CA VAL A 201 -6.36 -29.12 -14.38
C VAL A 201 -6.89 -29.81 -15.64
N SER A 202 -6.96 -31.14 -15.63
CA SER A 202 -7.73 -31.96 -16.58
C SER A 202 -8.92 -32.60 -15.89
N ILE A 203 -10.06 -32.67 -16.56
CA ILE A 203 -11.27 -33.34 -16.07
C ILE A 203 -11.61 -34.47 -17.03
N MET A 204 -11.59 -35.70 -16.54
CA MET A 204 -11.90 -36.92 -17.32
C MET A 204 -13.29 -37.43 -16.95
N ASP A 205 -14.19 -37.53 -17.90
CA ASP A 205 -15.43 -38.26 -17.76
C ASP A 205 -15.13 -39.78 -17.81
N LEU A 206 -15.40 -40.48 -16.73
CA LEU A 206 -15.05 -41.92 -16.62
C LEU A 206 -15.96 -42.84 -17.44
N THR A 207 -17.12 -42.33 -17.88
CA THR A 207 -18.06 -43.08 -18.72
C THR A 207 -17.64 -43.01 -20.20
N THR A 208 -17.38 -41.79 -20.68
CA THR A 208 -17.04 -41.53 -22.09
C THR A 208 -15.56 -41.51 -22.37
N ARG A 209 -14.71 -41.44 -21.33
CA ARG A 209 -13.24 -41.25 -21.39
C ARG A 209 -12.82 -39.93 -22.02
N LYS A 210 -13.76 -39.01 -22.24
CA LYS A 210 -13.44 -37.68 -22.77
C LYS A 210 -12.74 -36.85 -21.71
N ILE A 211 -11.68 -36.15 -22.14
CA ILE A 211 -10.90 -35.26 -21.27
C ILE A 211 -11.14 -33.82 -21.71
N THR A 212 -11.44 -32.98 -20.74
CA THR A 212 -11.53 -31.52 -20.88
C THR A 212 -10.42 -30.88 -20.07
N ASN A 213 -9.66 -29.97 -20.67
CA ASN A 213 -8.53 -29.32 -20.02
C ASN A 213 -8.85 -27.87 -19.69
N LEU A 214 -8.65 -27.53 -18.42
CA LEU A 214 -8.69 -26.16 -17.93
C LEU A 214 -7.25 -25.65 -17.88
N VAL A 215 -6.84 -25.00 -18.98
CA VAL A 215 -5.51 -24.40 -19.13
C VAL A 215 -5.68 -22.89 -19.17
N GLY A 216 -4.92 -22.17 -18.39
CA GLY A 216 -4.92 -20.70 -18.45
C GLY A 216 -4.35 -20.22 -19.79
N ASN A 217 -5.22 -19.91 -20.76
CA ASN A 217 -4.82 -19.29 -22.02
C ASN A 217 -4.60 -17.78 -21.86
N GLN A 218 -3.60 -17.24 -22.54
CA GLN A 218 -3.30 -15.80 -22.59
C GLN A 218 -4.45 -14.94 -23.17
N SER A 219 -5.43 -15.55 -23.81
CA SER A 219 -6.58 -14.90 -24.45
C SER A 219 -7.96 -15.40 -23.98
N GLY A 220 -8.03 -16.31 -22.98
CA GLY A 220 -9.29 -16.89 -22.48
C GLY A 220 -9.70 -16.40 -21.10
N SER A 221 -11.00 -16.59 -20.78
CA SER A 221 -11.62 -16.20 -19.50
C SER A 221 -11.18 -17.05 -18.30
N ILE A 222 -10.42 -18.15 -18.50
CA ILE A 222 -9.94 -19.04 -17.44
C ILE A 222 -8.46 -18.76 -17.16
N ARG A 223 -8.17 -18.16 -15.99
CA ARG A 223 -6.81 -17.90 -15.54
C ARG A 223 -6.65 -18.27 -14.07
N PHE A 224 -6.01 -19.39 -13.79
CA PHE A 224 -5.60 -19.74 -12.44
C PHE A 224 -4.58 -18.75 -11.86
N SER A 225 -4.63 -18.55 -10.54
CA SER A 225 -3.61 -17.78 -9.81
C SER A 225 -2.18 -18.32 -10.06
N ASN A 226 -2.05 -19.64 -10.19
CA ASN A 226 -0.82 -20.32 -10.64
C ASN A 226 -1.18 -21.65 -11.32
N GLN A 227 -0.39 -22.08 -12.29
CA GLN A 227 -0.62 -23.35 -13.01
C GLN A 227 -0.12 -24.60 -12.27
N SER A 228 0.63 -24.42 -11.19
CA SER A 228 1.11 -25.50 -10.33
C SER A 228 0.03 -25.83 -9.31
N ILE A 229 -0.69 -26.92 -9.54
CA ILE A 229 -1.80 -27.34 -8.70
C ILE A 229 -1.27 -28.23 -7.58
N ASN A 230 -1.61 -27.92 -6.34
CA ASN A 230 -1.28 -28.70 -5.16
C ASN A 230 -2.42 -29.64 -4.74
N GLN A 231 -3.66 -29.13 -4.80
CA GLN A 231 -4.85 -29.94 -4.55
C GLN A 231 -6.04 -29.47 -5.38
N VAL A 232 -6.86 -30.42 -5.82
CA VAL A 232 -8.21 -30.22 -6.36
C VAL A 232 -9.23 -30.87 -5.42
N TYR A 233 -10.39 -30.22 -5.27
CA TYR A 233 -11.45 -30.65 -4.39
C TYR A 233 -12.81 -30.28 -4.96
N GLU A 234 -13.78 -31.21 -5.04
CA GLU A 234 -15.17 -30.91 -5.39
C GLU A 234 -16.00 -30.80 -4.12
N ASP A 235 -16.67 -29.66 -3.94
CA ASP A 235 -17.53 -29.45 -2.79
C ASP A 235 -18.96 -30.04 -2.98
N SER A 236 -19.79 -29.93 -1.93
CA SER A 236 -21.14 -30.46 -1.94
C SER A 236 -22.09 -29.83 -2.97
N ARG A 237 -21.72 -28.64 -3.50
CA ARG A 237 -22.46 -27.87 -4.52
C ARG A 237 -22.05 -28.26 -5.95
N GLY A 238 -21.00 -29.07 -6.09
CA GLY A 238 -20.41 -29.45 -7.38
C GLY A 238 -19.45 -28.39 -7.93
N LEU A 239 -18.97 -27.47 -7.07
CA LEU A 239 -17.94 -26.49 -7.41
C LEU A 239 -16.55 -27.11 -7.21
N ILE A 240 -15.61 -26.79 -8.09
CA ILE A 240 -14.25 -27.30 -8.05
C ILE A 240 -13.32 -26.25 -7.46
N TRP A 241 -12.79 -26.56 -6.30
CA TRP A 241 -11.79 -25.75 -5.62
C TRP A 241 -10.39 -26.19 -6.05
N VAL A 242 -9.54 -25.22 -6.44
CA VAL A 242 -8.20 -25.49 -6.97
C VAL A 242 -7.19 -24.71 -6.15
N GLY A 243 -6.47 -25.43 -5.30
CA GLY A 243 -5.36 -24.90 -4.52
C GLY A 243 -4.07 -24.94 -5.33
N THR A 244 -3.41 -23.79 -5.44
CA THR A 244 -2.19 -23.61 -6.21
C THR A 244 -1.03 -23.16 -5.34
N ARG A 245 0.14 -23.00 -5.94
CA ARG A 245 1.30 -22.39 -5.25
C ARG A 245 1.11 -20.92 -4.91
N GLU A 246 0.20 -20.21 -5.58
CA GLU A 246 0.01 -18.77 -5.43
C GLU A 246 -1.45 -18.37 -5.26
N GLY A 247 -2.25 -19.21 -4.61
CA GLY A 247 -3.61 -18.87 -4.26
C GLY A 247 -4.63 -19.97 -4.45
N LEU A 248 -5.86 -19.65 -4.04
CA LEU A 248 -7.03 -20.51 -4.14
C LEU A 248 -7.93 -20.03 -5.26
N ASN A 249 -8.46 -20.97 -6.05
CA ASN A 249 -9.36 -20.66 -7.15
C ASN A 249 -10.64 -21.49 -7.00
N LEU A 250 -11.76 -20.93 -7.44
CA LEU A 250 -13.04 -21.59 -7.52
C LEU A 250 -13.48 -21.66 -8.99
N TYR A 251 -13.68 -22.86 -9.49
CA TYR A 251 -14.23 -23.11 -10.82
C TYR A 251 -15.65 -23.64 -10.71
N ASN A 252 -16.57 -23.00 -11.43
CA ASN A 252 -17.96 -23.45 -11.53
C ASN A 252 -18.19 -24.12 -12.89
N PRO A 253 -18.33 -25.47 -12.94
CA PRO A 253 -18.51 -26.20 -14.18
C PRO A 253 -19.82 -25.89 -14.93
N LYS A 254 -20.82 -25.31 -14.26
CA LYS A 254 -22.14 -25.04 -14.84
C LYS A 254 -22.14 -23.83 -15.79
N ASN A 255 -21.31 -22.85 -15.52
CA ASN A 255 -21.20 -21.62 -16.31
C ASN A 255 -19.79 -21.38 -16.87
N ASP A 256 -18.89 -22.35 -16.72
CA ASP A 256 -17.48 -22.29 -17.15
C ASP A 256 -16.73 -21.06 -16.60
N HIS A 257 -17.05 -20.67 -15.35
CA HIS A 257 -16.47 -19.48 -14.73
C HIS A 257 -15.45 -19.85 -13.66
N LEU A 258 -14.27 -19.21 -13.75
CA LEU A 258 -13.17 -19.32 -12.78
C LEU A 258 -13.00 -17.99 -12.03
N GLN A 259 -12.96 -18.08 -10.70
CA GLN A 259 -12.79 -16.96 -9.81
C GLN A 259 -11.60 -17.22 -8.87
N VAL A 260 -10.74 -16.20 -8.68
CA VAL A 260 -9.71 -16.23 -7.63
C VAL A 260 -10.34 -15.89 -6.29
N VAL A 261 -10.08 -16.71 -5.28
CA VAL A 261 -10.62 -16.54 -3.93
C VAL A 261 -9.64 -15.70 -3.10
N PRO A 262 -10.06 -14.53 -2.61
CA PRO A 262 -9.20 -13.72 -1.76
C PRO A 262 -9.04 -14.39 -0.38
N LEU A 263 -7.80 -14.59 0.05
CA LEU A 263 -7.47 -15.16 1.37
C LEU A 263 -6.84 -14.15 2.32
N SER A 264 -6.56 -12.94 1.84
CA SER A 264 -6.08 -11.81 2.64
C SER A 264 -6.49 -10.49 1.99
N ARG A 265 -6.50 -9.39 2.77
CA ARG A 265 -6.82 -8.05 2.24
C ARG A 265 -5.73 -7.48 1.33
N ASN A 266 -4.48 -7.88 1.55
CA ASN A 266 -3.32 -7.23 0.91
C ASN A 266 -2.55 -8.16 -0.06
N ASP A 267 -2.69 -9.48 0.05
CA ASP A 267 -2.01 -10.43 -0.83
C ASP A 267 -2.82 -11.71 -0.97
N SER A 268 -3.20 -12.05 -2.19
CA SER A 268 -3.88 -13.30 -2.54
C SER A 268 -2.89 -14.43 -2.86
N ARG A 269 -1.59 -14.15 -2.90
CA ARG A 269 -0.54 -15.15 -3.21
C ARG A 269 -0.18 -15.94 -1.96
N VAL A 270 -0.98 -16.94 -1.69
CA VAL A 270 -0.79 -17.86 -0.56
C VAL A 270 -0.59 -19.27 -1.09
N PHE A 271 0.45 -19.96 -0.64
CA PHE A 271 0.71 -21.37 -0.99
C PHE A 271 -0.33 -22.25 -0.30
N ILE A 272 -1.21 -22.87 -1.11
CA ILE A 272 -2.28 -23.74 -0.61
C ILE A 272 -1.74 -25.16 -0.49
N THR A 273 -1.89 -25.78 0.68
CA THR A 273 -1.46 -27.14 0.94
C THR A 273 -2.61 -28.14 0.98
N GLY A 274 -3.79 -27.72 1.44
CA GLY A 274 -4.93 -28.61 1.59
C GLY A 274 -6.28 -27.89 1.57
N ILE A 275 -7.34 -28.60 1.17
CA ILE A 275 -8.71 -28.08 1.05
C ILE A 275 -9.70 -29.15 1.48
N VAL A 276 -10.65 -28.78 2.35
CA VAL A 276 -11.77 -29.66 2.73
C VAL A 276 -13.01 -28.83 3.05
N GLU A 277 -14.20 -29.40 2.81
CA GLU A 277 -15.50 -28.79 3.14
C GLU A 277 -15.99 -29.29 4.51
N ASP A 278 -16.55 -28.39 5.34
CA ASP A 278 -17.24 -28.76 6.58
C ASP A 278 -18.76 -28.99 6.38
N ASP A 279 -19.46 -29.35 7.46
CA ASP A 279 -20.93 -29.60 7.44
C ASP A 279 -21.75 -28.34 7.14
N ASN A 280 -21.21 -27.17 7.42
CA ASN A 280 -21.81 -25.88 7.12
C ASN A 280 -21.50 -25.37 5.70
N LYS A 281 -20.81 -26.20 4.88
CA LYS A 281 -20.37 -25.90 3.50
C LYS A 281 -19.33 -24.77 3.43
N ASN A 282 -18.63 -24.52 4.53
CA ASN A 282 -17.46 -23.66 4.54
C ASN A 282 -16.21 -24.47 4.15
N MET A 283 -15.25 -23.78 3.57
CA MET A 283 -14.00 -24.41 3.14
C MET A 283 -12.90 -24.17 4.16
N TRP A 284 -12.28 -25.23 4.61
CA TRP A 284 -11.09 -25.18 5.44
C TRP A 284 -9.87 -25.42 4.57
N VAL A 285 -8.97 -24.45 4.56
CA VAL A 285 -7.84 -24.39 3.65
C VAL A 285 -6.56 -24.30 4.47
N THR A 286 -5.72 -25.34 4.40
CA THR A 286 -4.39 -25.30 4.99
C THR A 286 -3.42 -24.60 4.03
N THR A 287 -2.50 -23.84 4.59
CA THR A 287 -1.53 -23.04 3.85
C THR A 287 -0.12 -23.21 4.43
N ALA A 288 0.88 -22.62 3.81
CA ALA A 288 2.23 -22.53 4.38
C ALA A 288 2.30 -21.58 5.62
N ASN A 289 1.24 -20.81 5.89
CA ASN A 289 1.19 -19.82 6.98
C ASN A 289 -0.09 -19.98 7.83
N GLY A 290 -0.44 -21.20 8.19
CA GLY A 290 -1.61 -21.51 9.01
C GLY A 290 -2.82 -21.96 8.21
N VAL A 291 -4.02 -21.79 8.79
CA VAL A 291 -5.29 -22.28 8.26
C VAL A 291 -6.22 -21.12 7.97
N VAL A 292 -6.99 -21.23 6.90
CA VAL A 292 -8.02 -20.24 6.54
C VAL A 292 -9.36 -20.95 6.43
N ASN A 293 -10.35 -20.48 7.17
CA ASN A 293 -11.75 -20.85 6.97
C ASN A 293 -12.37 -19.85 5.98
N VAL A 294 -12.80 -20.33 4.82
CA VAL A 294 -13.45 -19.54 3.78
C VAL A 294 -14.94 -19.81 3.78
N ILE A 295 -15.73 -18.76 3.90
CA ILE A 295 -17.19 -18.80 3.91
C ILE A 295 -17.71 -18.26 2.59
N PRO A 296 -18.08 -19.12 1.62
CA PRO A 296 -18.59 -18.68 0.34
C PRO A 296 -20.08 -18.31 0.44
N SER A 297 -20.44 -17.19 -0.14
CA SER A 297 -21.82 -16.70 -0.27
C SER A 297 -22.10 -16.35 -1.72
N ILE A 298 -23.34 -16.54 -2.19
CA ILE A 298 -23.73 -16.19 -3.56
C ILE A 298 -24.16 -14.73 -3.60
N ASP A 299 -23.54 -13.93 -4.46
CA ASP A 299 -24.05 -12.60 -4.79
C ASP A 299 -25.31 -12.74 -5.65
N THR A 300 -26.45 -12.33 -5.10
CA THR A 300 -27.75 -12.44 -5.78
C THR A 300 -27.89 -11.52 -6.99
N LYS A 301 -26.97 -10.58 -7.19
CA LYS A 301 -27.04 -9.62 -8.31
C LYS A 301 -26.41 -10.14 -9.59
N ASN A 302 -25.29 -10.85 -9.49
CA ASN A 302 -24.53 -11.34 -10.65
C ASN A 302 -24.37 -12.86 -10.67
N GLY A 303 -24.74 -13.57 -9.60
CA GLY A 303 -24.59 -15.02 -9.48
C GLY A 303 -23.16 -15.48 -9.18
N ASP A 304 -22.24 -14.57 -8.94
CA ASP A 304 -20.86 -14.87 -8.53
C ASP A 304 -20.77 -15.19 -7.04
N TYR A 305 -19.64 -15.75 -6.62
CA TYR A 305 -19.39 -16.01 -5.22
C TYR A 305 -18.63 -14.85 -4.57
N THR A 306 -19.08 -14.48 -3.38
CA THR A 306 -18.36 -13.60 -2.46
C THR A 306 -17.81 -14.42 -1.30
N PHE A 307 -16.73 -13.98 -0.70
CA PHE A 307 -16.01 -14.76 0.29
C PHE A 307 -15.74 -13.92 1.53
N ASN A 308 -16.15 -14.44 2.68
CA ASN A 308 -15.63 -14.04 3.97
C ASN A 308 -14.60 -15.07 4.42
N TYR A 309 -13.60 -14.67 5.23
CA TYR A 309 -12.58 -15.60 5.68
C TYR A 309 -12.08 -15.28 7.08
N TYR A 310 -11.71 -16.31 7.83
CA TYR A 310 -11.02 -16.24 9.12
C TYR A 310 -9.68 -16.96 9.01
N ARG A 311 -8.63 -16.38 9.60
CA ARG A 311 -7.28 -16.94 9.56
C ARG A 311 -6.85 -17.36 10.96
N TYR A 312 -6.21 -18.51 11.02
CA TYR A 312 -5.69 -19.12 12.24
C TYR A 312 -4.20 -19.44 12.07
N ASP A 313 -3.44 -19.26 13.15
CA ASP A 313 -2.01 -19.55 13.22
C ASP A 313 -1.66 -20.37 14.48
N ASP A 314 -0.39 -20.50 14.79
CA ASP A 314 0.11 -21.25 15.96
C ASP A 314 -0.48 -20.72 17.29
N LYS A 315 -0.80 -19.44 17.39
CA LYS A 315 -1.39 -18.82 18.58
C LYS A 315 -2.83 -19.26 18.85
N ASP A 316 -3.54 -19.73 17.83
CA ASP A 316 -4.88 -20.33 17.97
C ASP A 316 -4.84 -21.82 18.37
N GLY A 317 -3.64 -22.39 18.57
CA GLY A 317 -3.46 -23.79 18.92
C GLY A 317 -3.16 -24.71 17.75
N LEU A 318 -2.67 -24.18 16.62
CA LEU A 318 -2.15 -25.06 15.56
C LEU A 318 -0.80 -25.65 15.97
N GLN A 319 -0.49 -26.86 15.47
CA GLN A 319 0.76 -27.58 15.72
C GLN A 319 1.99 -26.81 15.22
N GLY A 320 1.78 -25.85 14.35
CA GLY A 320 2.71 -24.95 13.69
C GLY A 320 1.97 -24.28 12.53
N CYS A 321 2.65 -23.38 11.82
CA CYS A 321 2.04 -22.71 10.66
C CYS A 321 2.14 -23.52 9.36
N GLU A 322 3.05 -24.49 9.29
CA GLU A 322 3.33 -25.28 8.08
C GLU A 322 2.56 -26.59 8.09
N PHE A 323 1.71 -26.78 7.08
CA PHE A 323 0.96 -28.00 6.83
C PHE A 323 1.45 -28.69 5.58
N ASN A 324 1.45 -30.03 5.60
CA ASN A 324 1.85 -30.83 4.46
C ASN A 324 0.77 -30.86 3.37
N GLN A 325 1.21 -31.05 2.11
CA GLN A 325 0.30 -31.02 0.97
C GLN A 325 -0.71 -32.17 1.04
N ARG A 326 -2.01 -31.83 0.90
CA ARG A 326 -3.15 -32.75 0.96
C ARG A 326 -3.32 -33.47 2.30
N SER A 327 -2.63 -33.05 3.35
CA SER A 327 -2.72 -33.60 4.69
C SER A 327 -3.87 -32.97 5.48
N ILE A 328 -5.06 -32.96 4.90
CA ILE A 328 -6.31 -32.49 5.53
C ILE A 328 -7.47 -33.40 5.13
N LYS A 329 -8.32 -33.75 6.09
CA LYS A 329 -9.50 -34.57 5.85
C LYS A 329 -10.61 -34.29 6.84
N ARG A 330 -11.86 -34.26 6.33
CA ARG A 330 -13.05 -34.30 7.17
C ARG A 330 -13.34 -35.76 7.49
N LEU A 331 -13.44 -36.07 8.77
CA LEU A 331 -13.74 -37.39 9.28
C LEU A 331 -15.26 -37.66 9.28
N SER A 332 -15.63 -38.94 9.37
CA SER A 332 -17.04 -39.38 9.45
C SER A 332 -17.77 -38.80 10.67
N SER A 333 -17.04 -38.41 11.71
CA SER A 333 -17.55 -37.72 12.91
C SER A 333 -17.90 -36.25 12.69
N GLY A 334 -17.60 -35.65 11.51
CA GLY A 334 -17.68 -34.21 11.25
C GLY A 334 -16.43 -33.43 11.71
N GLU A 335 -15.54 -34.08 12.44
CA GLU A 335 -14.25 -33.50 12.85
C GLU A 335 -13.31 -33.34 11.66
N ILE A 336 -12.48 -32.28 11.66
CA ILE A 336 -11.44 -32.08 10.67
C ILE A 336 -10.09 -32.41 11.28
N ALA A 337 -9.29 -33.21 10.57
CA ALA A 337 -7.92 -33.56 10.90
C ALA A 337 -6.96 -32.92 9.89
N MET A 338 -5.86 -32.32 10.38
CA MET A 338 -4.86 -31.62 9.58
C MET A 338 -3.45 -32.01 10.03
N GLY A 339 -2.64 -32.54 9.12
CA GLY A 339 -1.28 -32.97 9.38
C GLY A 339 -0.23 -31.95 8.94
N GLY A 340 0.82 -31.83 9.72
CA GLY A 340 1.96 -30.96 9.44
C GLY A 340 3.24 -31.47 10.09
N MET A 341 4.29 -30.66 10.05
CA MET A 341 5.65 -31.04 10.47
C MET A 341 5.74 -31.44 11.95
N TYR A 342 4.89 -30.89 12.82
CA TYR A 342 4.98 -31.10 14.26
C TYR A 342 3.85 -31.93 14.85
N GLY A 343 3.00 -32.52 13.99
CA GLY A 343 1.91 -33.39 14.40
C GLY A 343 0.61 -33.22 13.65
N LEU A 344 -0.47 -33.59 14.33
CA LEU A 344 -1.83 -33.56 13.81
C LEU A 344 -2.67 -32.58 14.63
N ASN A 345 -3.36 -31.67 13.99
CA ASN A 345 -4.46 -30.92 14.59
C ASN A 345 -5.79 -31.63 14.31
N THR A 346 -6.66 -31.68 15.32
CA THR A 346 -8.03 -32.14 15.18
C THR A 346 -8.98 -31.12 15.82
N PHE A 347 -10.12 -30.88 15.21
CA PHE A 347 -11.13 -29.96 15.73
C PHE A 347 -12.50 -30.19 15.11
N ARG A 348 -13.54 -29.74 15.79
CA ARG A 348 -14.88 -29.66 15.25
C ARG A 348 -15.20 -28.21 14.85
N PRO A 349 -15.53 -27.94 13.60
CA PRO A 349 -15.82 -26.58 13.12
C PRO A 349 -16.91 -25.86 13.92
N GLU A 350 -17.95 -26.61 14.36
CA GLU A 350 -19.04 -26.08 15.16
C GLU A 350 -18.65 -25.67 16.59
N ASN A 351 -17.53 -26.21 17.10
CA ASN A 351 -17.04 -25.92 18.46
C ASN A 351 -16.08 -24.72 18.50
N ILE A 352 -15.73 -24.12 17.36
CA ILE A 352 -14.87 -22.94 17.34
C ILE A 352 -15.58 -21.76 17.98
N LYS A 353 -15.07 -21.31 19.11
CA LYS A 353 -15.53 -20.13 19.80
C LYS A 353 -14.85 -18.89 19.24
N TYR A 354 -15.64 -17.87 18.94
CA TYR A 354 -15.14 -16.57 18.50
C TYR A 354 -15.25 -15.56 19.64
N ASN A 355 -14.21 -14.81 19.87
CA ASN A 355 -14.25 -13.65 20.76
C ASN A 355 -15.08 -12.54 20.10
N ARG A 356 -16.34 -12.38 20.53
CA ARG A 356 -17.27 -11.37 20.02
C ARG A 356 -17.21 -10.06 20.79
N THR A 357 -16.33 -9.95 21.78
CA THR A 357 -16.12 -8.71 22.53
C THR A 357 -15.58 -7.64 21.58
N LEU A 358 -16.32 -6.54 21.49
CA LEU A 358 -15.94 -5.43 20.61
C LEU A 358 -14.86 -4.60 21.28
N PRO A 359 -13.65 -4.51 20.71
CA PRO A 359 -12.54 -3.83 21.34
C PRO A 359 -12.72 -2.31 21.32
N LYS A 360 -12.40 -1.67 22.44
CA LYS A 360 -12.32 -0.20 22.56
C LYS A 360 -10.87 0.24 22.52
N VAL A 361 -10.62 1.37 21.90
CA VAL A 361 -9.26 1.96 21.81
C VAL A 361 -9.14 3.09 22.82
N MET A 362 -7.99 3.15 23.50
CA MET A 362 -7.61 4.27 24.36
C MET A 362 -6.29 4.86 23.87
N PHE A 363 -6.19 6.19 23.89
CA PHE A 363 -4.93 6.88 23.63
C PHE A 363 -4.08 6.82 24.91
N THR A 364 -2.89 6.19 24.81
CA THR A 364 -2.04 5.91 25.96
C THR A 364 -0.91 6.89 26.14
N GLY A 365 -0.45 7.54 25.05
CA GLY A 365 0.65 8.49 25.11
C GLY A 365 0.74 9.38 23.88
N PHE A 366 1.45 10.48 24.05
CA PHE A 366 1.78 11.43 22.99
C PHE A 366 3.28 11.70 23.02
N GLN A 367 3.94 11.61 21.88
CA GLN A 367 5.37 11.91 21.75
C GLN A 367 5.59 13.08 20.80
N LEU A 368 6.53 13.92 21.15
CA LEU A 368 7.01 15.03 20.32
C LEU A 368 8.49 14.79 20.02
N PHE A 369 8.86 14.70 18.74
CA PHE A 369 10.23 14.35 18.31
C PHE A 369 10.77 13.06 18.94
N ASN A 370 9.92 12.03 19.11
CA ASN A 370 10.19 10.76 19.79
C ASN A 370 10.43 10.85 21.31
N GLU A 371 10.21 12.01 21.94
CA GLU A 371 10.22 12.17 23.39
C GLU A 371 8.79 12.19 23.93
N GLU A 372 8.56 11.49 25.05
CA GLU A 372 7.24 11.41 25.67
C GLU A 372 6.82 12.76 26.26
N VAL A 373 5.58 13.17 25.98
CA VAL A 373 5.01 14.41 26.50
C VAL A 373 4.35 14.13 27.84
N GLU A 374 4.93 14.69 28.91
CA GLU A 374 4.43 14.56 30.28
C GLU A 374 3.26 15.53 30.54
N VAL A 375 2.28 15.07 31.33
CA VAL A 375 1.15 15.91 31.74
C VAL A 375 1.63 17.05 32.63
N GLY A 376 1.19 18.27 32.32
CA GLY A 376 1.52 19.48 33.10
C GLY A 376 2.87 20.12 32.77
N LYS A 377 3.71 19.49 31.94
CA LYS A 377 5.02 20.01 31.55
C LYS A 377 4.92 20.93 30.33
N GLU A 378 5.73 21.98 30.32
CA GLU A 378 5.80 22.93 29.22
C GLU A 378 6.75 22.48 28.11
N TYR A 379 6.28 22.60 26.88
CA TYR A 379 7.03 22.34 25.66
C TYR A 379 6.92 23.56 24.72
N GLY A 380 8.03 24.25 24.51
CA GLY A 380 8.04 25.47 23.69
C GLY A 380 7.18 26.62 24.29
N GLY A 381 7.13 26.71 25.62
CA GLY A 381 6.36 27.76 26.33
C GLY A 381 4.86 27.47 26.46
N ARG A 382 4.43 26.23 26.23
CA ARG A 382 3.03 25.81 26.38
C ARG A 382 2.92 24.42 27.01
N VAL A 383 1.92 24.22 27.83
CA VAL A 383 1.52 22.91 28.32
C VAL A 383 0.67 22.24 27.24
N LEU A 384 1.20 21.16 26.62
CA LEU A 384 0.52 20.42 25.55
C LEU A 384 -0.58 19.51 26.11
N LEU A 385 -0.33 18.84 27.22
CA LEU A 385 -1.28 17.97 27.92
C LEU A 385 -1.55 18.50 29.32
N ARG A 386 -2.79 18.88 29.60
CA ARG A 386 -3.24 19.31 30.93
C ARG A 386 -3.76 18.15 31.78
N GLU A 387 -4.13 17.06 31.12
CA GLU A 387 -4.64 15.82 31.70
C GLU A 387 -4.15 14.63 30.86
N SER A 388 -4.36 13.41 31.33
CA SER A 388 -3.97 12.21 30.58
C SER A 388 -4.64 12.16 29.20
N LEU A 389 -3.94 11.65 28.20
CA LEU A 389 -4.35 11.71 26.80
C LEU A 389 -5.72 11.02 26.53
N ASN A 390 -6.06 9.97 27.32
CA ASN A 390 -7.35 9.28 27.21
C ASN A 390 -8.55 10.17 27.63
N LYS A 391 -8.31 11.24 28.39
CA LYS A 391 -9.33 12.25 28.76
C LYS A 391 -9.24 13.52 27.93
N ALA A 392 -8.05 13.82 27.43
CA ALA A 392 -7.81 14.99 26.59
C ALA A 392 -8.55 14.86 25.26
N ARG A 393 -9.36 15.88 24.95
CA ARG A 393 -10.11 15.92 23.67
C ARG A 393 -9.33 16.64 22.57
N GLU A 394 -8.34 17.44 22.93
CA GLU A 394 -7.60 18.30 21.99
C GLU A 394 -6.14 18.45 22.42
N VAL A 395 -5.21 18.38 21.45
CA VAL A 395 -3.79 18.73 21.61
C VAL A 395 -3.47 19.88 20.66
N LYS A 396 -2.84 20.95 21.18
CA LYS A 396 -2.45 22.14 20.39
C LYS A 396 -0.94 22.18 20.24
N LEU A 397 -0.48 22.08 18.99
CA LEU A 397 0.92 22.10 18.60
C LEU A 397 1.29 23.44 17.97
N ASP A 398 2.51 23.90 18.19
CA ASP A 398 3.11 24.99 17.43
C ASP A 398 3.56 24.48 16.05
N TYR A 399 3.64 25.37 15.06
CA TYR A 399 4.09 25.02 13.69
C TYR A 399 5.50 24.39 13.65
N LYS A 400 6.33 24.61 14.66
CA LYS A 400 7.65 23.98 14.81
C LYS A 400 7.60 22.56 15.36
N GLN A 401 6.50 22.18 16.00
CA GLN A 401 6.26 20.87 16.59
C GLN A 401 5.62 19.94 15.57
N ASN A 402 6.30 19.77 14.43
CA ASN A 402 5.78 19.15 13.23
C ASN A 402 6.04 17.64 13.11
N VAL A 403 6.65 17.03 14.14
CA VAL A 403 6.84 15.57 14.24
C VAL A 403 6.24 15.11 15.56
N PHE A 404 5.15 14.39 15.49
CA PHE A 404 4.49 13.86 16.67
C PHE A 404 4.00 12.42 16.45
N THR A 405 3.94 11.67 17.53
CA THR A 405 3.46 10.29 17.55
C THR A 405 2.35 10.16 18.58
N VAL A 406 1.26 9.55 18.20
CA VAL A 406 0.16 9.19 19.10
C VAL A 406 0.23 7.70 19.37
N LEU A 407 0.32 7.32 20.65
CA LEU A 407 0.28 5.95 21.12
C LEU A 407 -1.14 5.59 21.53
N PHE A 408 -1.55 4.37 21.23
CA PHE A 408 -2.86 3.86 21.57
C PHE A 408 -2.80 2.36 21.90
N ALA A 409 -3.75 1.89 22.65
CA ALA A 409 -3.92 0.49 22.99
C ALA A 409 -5.41 0.12 23.00
N SER A 410 -5.69 -1.16 22.80
CA SER A 410 -7.03 -1.73 22.93
C SER A 410 -7.18 -2.37 24.31
N ASP A 411 -8.42 -2.42 24.79
CA ASP A 411 -8.83 -3.21 25.97
C ASP A 411 -9.01 -4.69 25.67
N ASN A 412 -8.69 -5.14 24.45
CA ASN A 412 -8.69 -6.55 24.10
C ASN A 412 -7.42 -7.22 24.59
N TYR A 413 -7.54 -8.05 25.63
CA TYR A 413 -6.43 -8.80 26.23
C TYR A 413 -6.29 -10.22 25.67
N VAL A 414 -7.29 -10.70 24.93
CA VAL A 414 -7.23 -12.03 24.29
C VAL A 414 -6.46 -11.92 22.98
N LEU A 415 -5.29 -12.54 22.93
CA LEU A 415 -4.35 -12.48 21.80
C LEU A 415 -4.12 -11.03 21.33
N PRO A 416 -3.61 -10.15 22.21
CA PRO A 416 -3.47 -8.72 21.90
C PRO A 416 -2.54 -8.46 20.70
N GLU A 417 -1.60 -9.35 20.43
CA GLU A 417 -0.70 -9.30 19.28
C GLU A 417 -1.40 -9.55 17.93
N LYS A 418 -2.63 -10.08 17.93
CA LYS A 418 -3.47 -10.21 16.73
C LYS A 418 -4.44 -9.05 16.54
N THR A 419 -4.53 -8.14 17.51
CA THR A 419 -5.38 -6.96 17.43
C THR A 419 -4.88 -6.05 16.29
N GLN A 420 -5.74 -5.77 15.32
CA GLN A 420 -5.45 -4.84 14.23
C GLN A 420 -6.07 -3.48 14.53
N TYR A 421 -5.37 -2.42 14.14
CA TYR A 421 -5.87 -1.06 14.29
C TYR A 421 -6.19 -0.45 12.93
N LEU A 422 -7.37 0.16 12.84
CA LEU A 422 -7.76 1.03 11.74
C LEU A 422 -7.64 2.46 12.22
N TYR A 423 -6.94 3.30 11.48
CA TYR A 423 -6.77 4.70 11.82
C TYR A 423 -6.99 5.61 10.62
N LYS A 424 -7.42 6.83 10.91
CA LYS A 424 -7.69 7.87 9.92
C LYS A 424 -7.41 9.22 10.55
N LEU A 425 -6.74 10.10 9.82
CA LEU A 425 -6.55 11.50 10.22
C LEU A 425 -7.42 12.39 9.34
N GLU A 426 -8.62 12.72 9.79
CA GLU A 426 -9.53 13.62 9.08
C GLU A 426 -8.87 14.99 8.88
N GLY A 427 -8.95 15.53 7.68
CA GLY A 427 -8.24 16.71 7.23
C GLY A 427 -6.89 16.40 6.53
N PHE A 428 -6.43 15.15 6.55
CA PHE A 428 -5.21 14.70 5.87
C PHE A 428 -5.47 13.54 4.92
N ASN A 429 -6.19 12.50 5.35
CA ASN A 429 -6.57 11.36 4.51
C ASN A 429 -8.07 11.07 4.64
N GLU A 430 -8.71 10.62 3.55
CA GLU A 430 -10.14 10.32 3.52
C GLU A 430 -10.46 8.88 3.91
N ASP A 431 -9.57 7.94 3.55
CA ASP A 431 -9.78 6.51 3.77
C ASP A 431 -9.17 6.02 5.10
N TRP A 432 -9.75 4.92 5.61
CA TRP A 432 -9.20 4.20 6.75
C TRP A 432 -7.95 3.43 6.35
N MET A 433 -6.87 3.64 7.08
CA MET A 433 -5.62 2.90 6.93
C MET A 433 -5.59 1.73 7.91
N THR A 434 -5.08 0.58 7.48
CA THR A 434 -4.89 -0.58 8.35
C THR A 434 -3.45 -0.58 8.85
N GLY A 435 -3.28 -0.55 10.16
CA GLY A 435 -1.99 -0.76 10.82
C GLY A 435 -1.60 -2.25 10.82
N ALA A 436 -0.30 -2.54 10.92
CA ALA A 436 0.17 -3.89 11.21
C ALA A 436 -0.34 -4.35 12.60
N ALA A 437 -0.40 -5.65 12.84
CA ALA A 437 -0.97 -6.21 14.07
C ALA A 437 -0.24 -5.77 15.36
N ASP A 438 1.03 -5.43 15.26
CA ASP A 438 1.87 -4.92 16.35
C ASP A 438 1.94 -3.39 16.44
N MET A 439 1.17 -2.67 15.61
CA MET A 439 1.22 -1.22 15.49
C MET A 439 0.38 -0.55 16.58
N HIS A 440 1.04 -0.16 17.68
CA HIS A 440 0.42 0.58 18.79
C HIS A 440 0.62 2.10 18.73
N ARG A 441 1.08 2.63 17.59
CA ARG A 441 1.39 4.06 17.41
C ARG A 441 1.27 4.49 15.97
N VAL A 442 0.97 5.77 15.77
CA VAL A 442 1.00 6.42 14.45
C VAL A 442 1.80 7.70 14.55
N THR A 443 2.69 7.91 13.60
CA THR A 443 3.55 9.09 13.52
C THR A 443 3.17 9.94 12.32
N TYR A 444 3.01 11.23 12.55
CA TYR A 444 2.79 12.22 11.51
C TYR A 444 3.94 13.21 11.48
N THR A 445 4.33 13.60 10.28
CA THR A 445 5.43 14.54 10.06
C THR A 445 4.98 15.64 9.10
N ASN A 446 5.40 16.86 9.37
CA ASN A 446 5.27 18.00 8.47
C ASN A 446 3.83 18.29 7.99
N LEU A 447 2.85 18.16 8.91
CA LEU A 447 1.48 18.57 8.61
C LEU A 447 1.38 20.09 8.51
N ALA A 448 0.54 20.56 7.59
CA ALA A 448 0.26 21.99 7.45
C ALA A 448 -0.49 22.55 8.68
N PRO A 449 -0.39 23.84 8.96
CA PRO A 449 -1.24 24.47 9.97
C PRO A 449 -2.72 24.24 9.69
N GLY A 450 -3.44 23.73 10.69
CA GLY A 450 -4.85 23.35 10.52
C GLY A 450 -5.39 22.56 11.70
N THR A 451 -6.61 22.09 11.55
CA THR A 451 -7.30 21.26 12.54
C THR A 451 -7.50 19.86 11.94
N TYR A 452 -7.03 18.85 12.64
CA TYR A 452 -7.11 17.46 12.26
C TYR A 452 -7.81 16.66 13.35
N THR A 453 -8.46 15.57 13.00
CA THR A 453 -9.04 14.63 13.98
C THR A 453 -8.51 13.24 13.69
N LEU A 454 -7.67 12.74 14.59
CA LEU A 454 -7.23 11.35 14.56
C LEU A 454 -8.37 10.48 15.08
N LYS A 455 -8.82 9.54 14.27
CA LYS A 455 -9.78 8.50 14.63
C LYS A 455 -9.10 7.14 14.58
N VAL A 456 -9.32 6.32 15.61
CA VAL A 456 -8.75 4.98 15.71
C VAL A 456 -9.84 3.99 16.13
N LYS A 457 -9.87 2.82 15.50
CA LYS A 457 -10.69 1.65 15.85
C LYS A 457 -9.80 0.43 16.00
N ALA A 458 -10.20 -0.53 16.79
CA ALA A 458 -9.54 -1.83 16.86
C ALA A 458 -10.43 -2.94 16.28
N ILE A 459 -9.78 -3.96 15.75
CA ILE A 459 -10.37 -5.24 15.33
C ILE A 459 -9.72 -6.29 16.20
N ASN A 460 -10.52 -7.12 16.88
CA ASN A 460 -10.00 -8.20 17.73
C ASN A 460 -9.37 -9.35 16.92
N SER A 461 -8.80 -10.32 17.60
CA SER A 461 -8.15 -11.51 17.00
C SER A 461 -9.07 -12.32 16.06
N ASP A 462 -10.37 -12.27 16.26
CA ASP A 462 -11.36 -13.00 15.48
C ASP A 462 -12.06 -12.13 14.40
N GLY A 463 -11.56 -10.91 14.15
CA GLY A 463 -12.02 -10.05 13.05
C GLY A 463 -13.22 -9.15 13.39
N PHE A 464 -13.68 -9.11 14.64
CA PHE A 464 -14.76 -8.22 15.06
C PHE A 464 -14.24 -6.82 15.34
N ALA A 465 -14.77 -5.84 14.61
CA ALA A 465 -14.38 -4.44 14.74
C ALA A 465 -15.16 -3.75 15.85
N GLY A 466 -14.49 -2.95 16.66
CA GLY A 466 -15.12 -2.04 17.60
C GLY A 466 -16.07 -1.07 16.89
N THR A 467 -17.25 -0.83 17.46
CA THR A 467 -18.24 0.11 16.93
C THR A 467 -17.91 1.55 17.32
N GLU A 468 -17.24 1.74 18.45
CA GLU A 468 -16.86 3.05 18.96
C GLU A 468 -15.55 3.52 18.34
N GLU A 469 -15.53 4.78 17.89
CA GLU A 469 -14.33 5.45 17.37
C GLU A 469 -13.70 6.27 18.49
N SER A 470 -12.46 5.98 18.82
CA SER A 470 -11.68 6.89 19.66
C SER A 470 -11.14 8.03 18.83
N SER A 471 -11.41 9.27 19.24
CA SER A 471 -11.03 10.46 18.50
C SER A 471 -10.18 11.42 19.33
N LEU A 472 -9.14 11.98 18.72
CA LEU A 472 -8.28 13.01 19.31
C LEU A 472 -8.13 14.15 18.31
N LYS A 473 -8.53 15.34 18.72
CA LYS A 473 -8.38 16.55 17.91
C LYS A 473 -6.97 17.10 18.05
N ILE A 474 -6.31 17.37 16.92
CA ILE A 474 -4.95 17.89 16.84
C ILE A 474 -5.00 19.21 16.08
N VAL A 475 -4.59 20.30 16.74
CA VAL A 475 -4.59 21.64 16.16
C VAL A 475 -3.15 22.11 16.00
N ILE A 476 -2.72 22.32 14.78
CA ILE A 476 -1.40 22.87 14.45
C ILE A 476 -1.59 24.36 14.19
N LEU A 477 -1.00 25.18 15.07
CA LEU A 477 -1.12 26.64 15.00
C LEU A 477 -0.26 27.19 13.86
N PRO A 478 -0.77 28.18 13.10
CA PRO A 478 0.01 28.81 12.05
C PRO A 478 1.15 29.64 12.64
N PRO A 479 2.29 29.77 11.92
CA PRO A 479 3.36 30.70 12.29
C PRO A 479 2.83 32.15 12.24
N PHE A 480 3.48 33.05 13.01
CA PHE A 480 3.02 34.44 13.13
C PHE A 480 2.85 35.16 11.78
N TRP A 481 3.68 34.79 10.77
CA TRP A 481 3.61 35.37 9.42
C TRP A 481 2.45 34.86 8.56
N MET A 482 1.74 33.80 8.99
CA MET A 482 0.51 33.27 8.37
C MET A 482 -0.75 33.63 9.15
N THR A 483 -0.65 34.52 10.16
CA THR A 483 -1.82 34.96 10.91
C THR A 483 -2.61 36.03 10.12
N PRO A 484 -3.92 36.19 10.36
CA PRO A 484 -4.72 37.25 9.70
C PRO A 484 -4.11 38.64 9.82
N TRP A 485 -3.52 38.94 10.97
CA TRP A 485 -2.84 40.21 11.21
C TRP A 485 -1.59 40.41 10.35
N ALA A 486 -0.84 39.36 10.08
CA ALA A 486 0.33 39.40 9.16
C ALA A 486 -0.12 39.72 7.73
N TYR A 487 -1.21 39.14 7.26
CA TYR A 487 -1.76 39.44 5.93
C TYR A 487 -2.25 40.89 5.82
N VAL A 488 -2.86 41.44 6.89
CA VAL A 488 -3.21 42.87 6.95
C VAL A 488 -1.94 43.74 6.85
N LEU A 489 -0.88 43.37 7.57
CA LEU A 489 0.40 44.09 7.50
C LEU A 489 1.01 44.03 6.09
N TYR A 490 1.00 42.83 5.44
CA TYR A 490 1.48 42.67 4.06
C TYR A 490 0.67 43.50 3.06
N ALA A 491 -0.64 43.54 3.22
CA ALA A 491 -1.51 44.40 2.40
C ALA A 491 -1.19 45.92 2.59
N MET A 492 -0.98 46.36 3.84
CA MET A 492 -0.56 47.73 4.11
C MET A 492 0.80 48.07 3.52
N LEU A 493 1.78 47.18 3.64
CA LEU A 493 3.10 47.34 3.02
C LEU A 493 3.00 47.43 1.50
N LEU A 494 2.22 46.54 0.88
CA LEU A 494 2.00 46.55 -0.56
C LEU A 494 1.36 47.87 -1.02
N ILE A 495 0.31 48.34 -0.34
CA ILE A 495 -0.35 49.63 -0.62
C ILE A 495 0.65 50.78 -0.45
N GLY A 496 1.42 50.74 0.64
CA GLY A 496 2.46 51.74 0.90
C GLY A 496 3.51 51.82 -0.21
N THR A 497 4.03 50.69 -0.66
CA THR A 497 5.00 50.60 -1.76
C THR A 497 4.41 51.08 -3.09
N LEU A 498 3.16 50.76 -3.39
CA LEU A 498 2.45 51.24 -4.58
C LEU A 498 2.25 52.76 -4.54
N LEU A 499 1.90 53.32 -3.37
CA LEU A 499 1.76 54.79 -3.18
C LEU A 499 3.12 55.50 -3.34
N LEU A 500 4.21 54.92 -2.77
CA LEU A 500 5.56 55.45 -2.95
C LEU A 500 6.01 55.39 -4.42
N ALA A 501 5.78 54.30 -5.08
CA ALA A 501 6.06 54.16 -6.51
C ALA A 501 5.28 55.15 -7.36
N ARG A 502 3.98 55.31 -7.09
CA ARG A 502 3.13 56.34 -7.72
C ARG A 502 3.69 57.74 -7.50
N ASN A 503 4.03 58.09 -6.25
CA ASN A 503 4.59 59.39 -5.92
C ASN A 503 5.96 59.59 -6.61
N ALA A 504 6.79 58.60 -6.72
CA ALA A 504 8.06 58.66 -7.43
C ALA A 504 7.85 58.91 -8.94
N VAL A 505 6.89 58.21 -9.55
CA VAL A 505 6.52 58.45 -10.97
C VAL A 505 5.99 59.87 -11.15
N LEU A 506 5.07 60.33 -10.31
CA LEU A 506 4.53 61.68 -10.40
C LEU A 506 5.61 62.78 -10.18
N ARG A 507 6.59 62.54 -9.29
CA ARG A 507 7.75 63.44 -9.13
C ARG A 507 8.61 63.48 -10.38
N ARG A 508 8.87 62.33 -11.02
CA ARG A 508 9.63 62.26 -12.28
C ARG A 508 8.92 63.01 -13.42
N GLU A 509 7.62 62.88 -13.52
CA GLU A 509 6.80 63.60 -14.52
C GLU A 509 6.81 65.09 -14.28
N ARG A 510 6.63 65.53 -13.01
CA ARG A 510 6.72 66.98 -12.66
C ARG A 510 8.13 67.54 -12.94
N ASN A 511 9.16 66.80 -12.65
CA ASN A 511 10.54 67.25 -12.95
C ASN A 511 10.79 67.35 -14.46
N LYS A 512 10.31 66.40 -15.26
CA LYS A 512 10.41 66.48 -16.72
C LYS A 512 9.66 67.68 -17.26
N PHE A 513 8.47 67.96 -16.74
CA PHE A 513 7.68 69.14 -17.15
C PHE A 513 8.38 70.43 -16.79
N ARG A 514 9.00 70.52 -15.58
CA ARG A 514 9.81 71.65 -15.16
C ARG A 514 11.03 71.88 -16.06
N ILE A 515 11.75 70.86 -16.40
CA ILE A 515 12.89 70.93 -17.32
C ILE A 515 12.46 71.46 -18.68
N GLN A 516 11.38 70.92 -19.25
CA GLN A 516 10.83 71.39 -20.52
C GLN A 516 10.35 72.86 -20.49
N GLN A 517 9.80 73.33 -19.35
CA GLN A 517 9.47 74.74 -19.22
C GLN A 517 10.72 75.63 -19.19
N MET A 518 11.77 75.24 -18.42
CA MET A 518 13.03 75.97 -18.38
C MET A 518 13.73 76.03 -19.73
N GLU A 519 13.72 74.94 -20.48
CA GLU A 519 14.27 74.90 -21.85
C GLU A 519 13.53 75.87 -22.77
N ARG A 520 12.18 75.88 -22.75
CA ARG A 520 11.38 76.81 -23.54
C ARG A 520 11.60 78.29 -23.14
N GLU A 521 11.77 78.56 -21.85
CA GLU A 521 12.07 79.93 -21.36
C GLU A 521 13.49 80.33 -21.79
N ALA A 522 14.46 79.43 -21.78
CA ALA A 522 15.81 79.69 -22.24
C ALA A 522 15.82 79.98 -23.76
N GLU A 523 15.17 79.15 -24.56
CA GLU A 523 15.04 79.37 -26.02
C GLU A 523 14.40 80.73 -26.32
N ARG A 524 13.33 81.08 -25.62
CA ARG A 524 12.62 82.35 -25.81
C ARG A 524 13.50 83.55 -25.41
N ASN A 525 14.29 83.42 -24.33
CA ASN A 525 15.22 84.46 -23.92
C ASN A 525 16.36 84.65 -24.97
N GLU A 526 16.80 83.56 -25.55
CA GLU A 526 17.84 83.57 -26.60
C GLU A 526 17.31 84.23 -27.89
N GLU A 527 16.06 83.92 -28.31
CA GLU A 527 15.42 84.61 -29.44
C GLU A 527 15.29 86.12 -29.19
N VAL A 528 14.88 86.51 -27.99
CA VAL A 528 14.76 87.91 -27.63
C VAL A 528 16.14 88.61 -27.65
N ASN A 529 17.18 87.97 -27.15
CA ASN A 529 18.53 88.48 -27.18
C ASN A 529 19.07 88.62 -28.63
N GLN A 530 18.82 87.62 -29.46
CA GLN A 530 19.20 87.69 -30.89
C GLN A 530 18.45 88.80 -31.64
N MET A 531 17.13 89.03 -31.35
CA MET A 531 16.39 90.14 -31.89
C MET A 531 16.95 91.48 -31.47
N LYS A 532 17.26 91.66 -30.16
CA LYS A 532 17.93 92.86 -29.66
C LYS A 532 19.26 93.10 -30.38
N PHE A 533 20.05 92.05 -30.50
CA PHE A 533 21.36 92.15 -31.16
C PHE A 533 21.24 92.59 -32.64
N ARG A 534 20.37 91.98 -33.40
CA ARG A 534 20.09 92.34 -34.80
C ARG A 534 19.59 93.80 -34.91
N PHE A 535 18.72 94.26 -33.94
CA PHE A 535 18.19 95.61 -33.94
C PHE A 535 19.36 96.57 -33.75
N PHE A 536 20.20 96.41 -32.73
CA PHE A 536 21.30 97.32 -32.47
C PHE A 536 22.37 97.34 -33.59
N THR A 537 22.65 96.17 -34.15
CA THR A 537 23.61 96.10 -35.30
C THR A 537 23.05 96.85 -36.51
N ASN A 538 21.79 96.67 -36.83
CA ASN A 538 21.21 97.39 -37.97
C ASN A 538 21.14 98.90 -37.75
N VAL A 539 20.70 99.30 -36.57
CA VAL A 539 20.60 100.72 -36.19
C VAL A 539 21.98 101.36 -36.24
N SER A 540 23.06 100.72 -35.76
CA SER A 540 24.45 101.22 -35.81
C SER A 540 24.94 101.36 -37.25
N HIS A 541 24.60 100.37 -38.11
CA HIS A 541 24.97 100.48 -39.55
C HIS A 541 24.21 101.61 -40.26
N GLU A 542 22.90 101.76 -39.98
CA GLU A 542 22.04 102.75 -40.60
C GLU A 542 22.42 104.17 -40.13
N LEU A 543 22.88 104.35 -38.88
CA LEU A 543 23.31 105.62 -38.33
C LEU A 543 24.74 106.01 -38.75
N ARG A 544 25.65 104.98 -38.94
CA ARG A 544 27.08 105.21 -39.35
C ARG A 544 27.18 105.90 -40.71
N THR A 545 26.36 105.48 -41.65
CA THR A 545 26.46 105.97 -43.06
C THR A 545 26.12 107.43 -43.17
N PRO A 546 24.96 107.95 -42.63
CA PRO A 546 24.64 109.40 -42.68
C PRO A 546 25.57 110.26 -41.84
N LEU A 547 26.06 109.71 -40.70
CA LEU A 547 27.03 110.44 -39.87
C LEU A 547 28.38 110.61 -40.57
N THR A 548 28.89 109.58 -41.28
CA THR A 548 30.08 109.66 -42.07
C THR A 548 29.95 110.68 -43.22
N LEU A 549 28.75 110.70 -43.85
CA LEU A 549 28.44 111.69 -44.90
C LEU A 549 28.31 113.14 -44.39
N ILE A 550 28.02 113.34 -43.11
CA ILE A 550 27.99 114.70 -42.45
C ILE A 550 29.37 115.07 -42.01
N ILE A 551 30.18 114.15 -41.43
CA ILE A 551 31.52 114.48 -40.91
C ILE A 551 32.47 114.95 -41.99
N SER A 552 32.52 114.28 -43.15
CA SER A 552 33.38 114.57 -44.26
C SER A 552 33.16 115.97 -44.84
N PRO A 553 31.95 116.43 -45.14
CA PRO A 553 31.70 117.85 -45.57
C PRO A 553 32.04 118.89 -44.49
N LEU A 554 31.74 118.52 -43.20
CA LEU A 554 32.09 119.41 -42.08
C LEU A 554 33.56 119.64 -41.92
N GLU A 555 34.40 118.60 -42.11
CA GLU A 555 35.89 118.72 -42.18
C GLU A 555 36.39 119.54 -43.34
N GLY A 556 35.69 119.45 -44.49
CA GLY A 556 35.96 120.26 -45.65
C GLY A 556 35.65 121.72 -45.35
N MET A 557 34.45 122.02 -44.81
CA MET A 557 34.04 123.42 -44.44
C MET A 557 34.90 124.02 -43.36
N MET A 558 35.38 123.19 -42.40
CA MET A 558 36.29 123.67 -41.33
C MET A 558 37.66 124.07 -41.89
N LYS A 559 38.12 123.53 -43.00
CA LYS A 559 39.39 123.86 -43.67
C LYS A 559 39.33 125.14 -44.51
N GLU A 560 38.11 125.47 -45.01
CA GLU A 560 37.87 126.62 -45.89
C GLU A 560 37.39 127.88 -45.19
N THR A 561 37.01 127.78 -43.95
CA THR A 561 36.40 128.90 -43.19
C THR A 561 37.40 129.72 -42.39
N HIS A 562 37.55 131.02 -42.74
CA HIS A 562 38.43 131.98 -42.06
C HIS A 562 37.71 132.81 -41.01
N ASP A 563 36.46 132.55 -40.73
CA ASP A 563 35.64 133.28 -39.69
C ASP A 563 35.68 132.45 -38.37
N GLU A 564 36.32 132.98 -37.33
CA GLU A 564 36.51 132.28 -36.05
C GLU A 564 35.21 131.82 -35.43
N ARG A 565 34.09 132.58 -35.51
CA ARG A 565 32.81 132.20 -34.95
C ARG A 565 32.16 131.06 -35.67
N LYS A 566 32.26 131.03 -36.99
CA LYS A 566 31.74 129.88 -37.79
C LYS A 566 32.60 128.65 -37.62
N LEU A 567 33.87 128.81 -37.46
CA LEU A 567 34.81 127.64 -37.22
C LEU A 567 34.49 126.96 -35.87
N ASP A 568 34.18 127.72 -34.84
CA ASP A 568 33.78 127.16 -33.50
C ASP A 568 32.45 126.45 -33.59
N GLN A 569 31.47 126.95 -34.33
CA GLN A 569 30.21 126.25 -34.58
C GLN A 569 30.43 124.95 -35.40
N LEU A 570 31.27 124.93 -36.44
CA LEU A 570 31.60 123.78 -37.19
C LEU A 570 32.37 122.69 -36.37
N LYS A 571 33.30 123.11 -35.51
CA LYS A 571 33.99 122.29 -34.56
C LYS A 571 33.06 121.60 -33.57
N LEU A 572 32.04 122.39 -33.07
CA LEU A 572 31.04 121.86 -32.20
C LEU A 572 30.16 120.76 -32.89
N MET A 573 29.74 121.08 -34.13
CA MET A 573 28.99 120.08 -34.94
C MET A 573 29.77 118.85 -35.24
N HIS A 574 31.07 119.04 -35.70
CA HIS A 574 31.97 117.92 -35.97
C HIS A 574 32.24 117.04 -34.72
N ARG A 575 32.44 117.66 -33.56
CA ARG A 575 32.65 116.99 -32.31
C ARG A 575 31.39 116.17 -31.86
N ASN A 576 30.18 116.74 -32.07
CA ASN A 576 28.92 116.06 -31.77
C ASN A 576 28.68 114.88 -32.79
N ALA A 577 28.95 115.03 -34.06
CA ALA A 577 28.82 114.01 -35.02
C ALA A 577 29.83 112.86 -34.76
N LEU A 578 31.11 113.17 -34.40
CA LEU A 578 32.12 112.17 -33.99
C LEU A 578 31.70 111.46 -32.70
N ARG A 579 31.07 112.21 -31.72
CA ARG A 579 30.57 111.59 -30.52
C ARG A 579 29.44 110.61 -30.80
N LEU A 580 28.52 110.90 -31.68
CA LEU A 580 27.43 109.98 -32.12
C LEU A 580 28.01 108.78 -32.87
N LEU A 581 29.02 108.98 -33.76
CA LEU A 581 29.71 107.92 -34.43
C LEU A 581 30.43 106.96 -33.46
N ASN A 582 31.16 107.56 -32.48
CA ASN A 582 31.82 106.75 -31.44
C ASN A 582 30.86 106.01 -30.54
N LEU A 583 29.66 106.59 -30.20
CA LEU A 583 28.61 105.83 -29.52
C LEU A 583 28.09 104.69 -30.31
N CYS A 584 27.87 104.83 -31.63
CA CYS A 584 27.52 103.70 -32.52
C CYS A 584 28.58 102.63 -32.59
N LEU A 585 29.91 103.01 -32.56
CA LEU A 585 31.01 102.05 -32.55
C LEU A 585 31.16 101.31 -31.20
N LEU A 586 31.00 102.02 -30.07
CA LEU A 586 31.00 101.45 -28.72
C LEU A 586 29.94 100.40 -28.59
N TYR A 587 28.69 100.69 -29.01
CA TYR A 587 27.62 99.74 -28.95
C TYR A 587 27.86 98.48 -29.86
N THR A 588 28.60 98.58 -30.95
CA THR A 588 28.94 97.47 -31.79
C THR A 588 30.13 96.66 -31.25
N SER A 589 31.06 97.29 -30.48
CA SER A 589 32.16 96.59 -29.83
C SER A 589 31.75 95.86 -28.57
N ASP A 590 30.90 96.48 -27.72
CA ASP A 590 30.35 95.77 -26.56
C ASP A 590 29.50 94.59 -26.96
N ALA A 591 28.73 94.66 -28.06
CA ALA A 591 27.99 93.56 -28.62
C ALA A 591 28.82 92.44 -29.25
N ALA A 592 30.11 92.73 -29.59
CA ALA A 592 31.08 91.73 -30.07
C ALA A 592 31.75 91.01 -28.90
N ASP A 593 32.05 91.70 -27.79
CA ASP A 593 32.65 91.14 -26.58
C ASP A 593 31.71 90.27 -25.80
N GLU A 594 30.36 90.57 -25.77
CA GLU A 594 29.35 89.65 -25.18
C GLU A 594 29.25 88.29 -25.95
N ARG A 595 29.60 88.27 -27.24
CA ARG A 595 29.64 87.03 -28.04
C ARG A 595 30.81 86.11 -27.69
N SER A 596 31.93 86.66 -27.26
CA SER A 596 33.15 85.90 -26.92
C SER A 596 33.11 85.34 -25.47
N SER A 597 32.12 85.75 -24.66
CA SER A 597 31.94 85.27 -23.27
C SER A 597 30.90 84.21 -23.09
N VAL A 598 30.22 83.71 -24.17
CA VAL A 598 29.14 82.73 -24.14
C VAL A 598 29.49 81.41 -24.87
N ASP A 599 30.72 81.25 -25.37
CA ASP A 599 31.18 79.91 -25.87
C ASP A 599 31.98 79.16 -24.79
#